data_2b986eefdecdcc376a4cc1301ed2dfa4
#
_entry.id   2b986eefdecdcc376a4cc1301ed2dfa4
#
_cell.length_a   1.000
_cell.length_b   1.000
_cell.length_c   1.000
_cell.angle_alpha   90.00
_cell.angle_beta   90.00
_cell.angle_gamma   90.00
#
_symmetry.space_group_name_H-M   'P 1'
#
loop_
_entity.id
_entity.type
_entity.pdbx_description
1 polymer ?
#
loop_
_entity_poly.entity_id
_entity_poly.type
_entity_poly.pdbx_seq_one_letter_code
_entity_poly.pdbx_strand_id
1 'polypeptide(L)'
;VLRKVMGSKLIKMVFTEEASAGKSVKIEDVPEEMRREFSISQDEIQELAKYALTIEEHYGRAMDIEWGRDGVDGKIYILQARPETVKSQEGRQDTLRRYRINEKGAVLVEGRAIGQKVGQGQVRLIKDASEMDTVKAGDVLVTDMTDPDWEPVMKRAAAIVTNRGGRTCHAAIIARELGIPAVVGCGDAT
;
A
#
# COMPACT_ATOMS: atom_id res chain seq x y z
N VAL A 1 10.34 -15.57 -12.71
CA VAL A 1 9.65 -15.33 -11.42
C VAL A 1 10.43 -15.99 -10.30
N LEU A 2 10.89 -15.20 -9.34
CA LEU A 2 11.71 -15.69 -8.22
C LEU A 2 10.87 -16.19 -7.05
N ARG A 3 9.67 -15.61 -6.86
CA ARG A 3 8.78 -15.96 -5.75
C ARG A 3 7.33 -15.63 -6.10
N LYS A 4 6.43 -16.51 -5.73
CA LYS A 4 4.98 -16.30 -5.74
C LYS A 4 4.42 -16.52 -4.34
N VAL A 5 3.47 -15.69 -3.93
CA VAL A 5 2.78 -15.84 -2.65
C VAL A 5 1.28 -15.81 -2.91
N MET A 6 0.57 -16.81 -2.39
CA MET A 6 -0.87 -16.88 -2.48
C MET A 6 -1.50 -15.86 -1.52
N GLY A 7 -2.38 -15.00 -2.04
CA GLY A 7 -3.20 -14.11 -1.22
C GLY A 7 -4.41 -14.82 -0.63
N SER A 8 -5.03 -14.23 0.39
CA SER A 8 -6.24 -14.78 1.03
C SER A 8 -7.47 -14.72 0.12
N LYS A 9 -7.58 -13.69 -0.72
CA LYS A 9 -8.68 -13.48 -1.69
C LYS A 9 -10.08 -13.78 -1.14
N LEU A 10 -10.40 -13.26 0.05
CA LEU A 10 -11.66 -13.57 0.73
C LEU A 10 -12.87 -13.03 -0.01
N ILE A 11 -12.72 -11.84 -0.60
CA ILE A 11 -13.79 -11.13 -1.31
C ILE A 11 -13.33 -10.74 -2.71
N LYS A 12 -14.27 -10.56 -3.60
CA LYS A 12 -14.12 -9.98 -4.94
C LYS A 12 -15.14 -8.88 -5.16
N MET A 13 -14.84 -7.94 -6.02
CA MET A 13 -15.76 -6.90 -6.47
C MET A 13 -16.18 -7.23 -7.91
N VAL A 14 -17.47 -7.24 -8.15
CA VAL A 14 -18.03 -7.54 -9.48
C VAL A 14 -18.99 -6.43 -9.91
N PHE A 15 -19.10 -6.20 -11.20
CA PHE A 15 -20.09 -5.27 -11.74
C PHE A 15 -21.51 -5.79 -11.48
N THR A 16 -22.45 -4.88 -11.25
CA THR A 16 -23.87 -5.19 -11.15
C THR A 16 -24.55 -4.81 -12.48
N GLU A 17 -25.54 -5.62 -12.88
CA GLU A 17 -26.38 -5.28 -14.05
C GLU A 17 -27.32 -4.08 -13.77
N GLU A 18 -27.64 -3.84 -12.49
CA GLU A 18 -28.40 -2.69 -12.04
C GLU A 18 -27.49 -1.48 -11.79
N ALA A 19 -27.03 -0.84 -12.85
CA ALA A 19 -26.25 0.38 -12.77
C ALA A 19 -27.12 1.56 -12.38
N SER A 20 -27.24 1.86 -11.10
CA SER A 20 -27.71 3.16 -10.61
C SER A 20 -26.51 4.02 -10.18
N ALA A 21 -26.66 5.35 -10.29
CA ALA A 21 -25.59 6.29 -9.95
C ALA A 21 -24.98 5.98 -8.55
N GLY A 22 -23.71 5.59 -8.54
CA GLY A 22 -22.95 5.23 -7.33
C GLY A 22 -23.03 3.76 -6.89
N LYS A 23 -23.72 2.87 -7.62
CA LYS A 23 -23.83 1.43 -7.32
C LYS A 23 -23.58 0.55 -8.54
N SER A 24 -22.44 0.71 -9.18
CA SER A 24 -22.05 -0.10 -10.35
C SER A 24 -21.34 -1.41 -9.99
N VAL A 25 -20.99 -1.60 -8.71
CA VAL A 25 -20.27 -2.79 -8.24
C VAL A 25 -20.88 -3.34 -6.95
N LYS A 26 -20.77 -4.64 -6.75
CA LYS A 26 -21.08 -5.33 -5.50
C LYS A 26 -19.89 -6.17 -5.04
N ILE A 27 -19.81 -6.38 -3.74
CA ILE A 27 -18.79 -7.24 -3.11
C ILE A 27 -19.42 -8.63 -2.92
N GLU A 28 -18.69 -9.65 -3.32
CA GLU A 28 -19.06 -11.05 -3.15
C GLU A 28 -17.92 -11.84 -2.52
N ASP A 29 -18.26 -12.89 -1.78
CA ASP A 29 -17.27 -13.84 -1.31
C ASP A 29 -16.66 -14.62 -2.48
N VAL A 30 -15.35 -14.86 -2.41
CA VAL A 30 -14.66 -15.72 -3.37
C VAL A 30 -14.84 -17.18 -2.94
N PRO A 31 -15.32 -18.08 -3.81
CA PRO A 31 -15.39 -19.50 -3.53
C PRO A 31 -14.06 -20.08 -3.08
N GLU A 32 -14.07 -21.02 -2.14
CA GLU A 32 -12.84 -21.55 -1.53
C GLU A 32 -11.87 -22.15 -2.55
N GLU A 33 -12.39 -22.80 -3.56
CA GLU A 33 -11.59 -23.38 -4.66
C GLU A 33 -10.76 -22.28 -5.38
N MET A 34 -11.41 -21.17 -5.73
CA MET A 34 -10.74 -20.04 -6.39
C MET A 34 -9.72 -19.32 -5.48
N ARG A 35 -9.87 -19.42 -4.15
CA ARG A 35 -8.90 -18.86 -3.22
C ARG A 35 -7.56 -19.59 -3.24
N ARG A 36 -7.55 -20.84 -3.67
CA ARG A 36 -6.35 -21.69 -3.76
C ARG A 36 -5.61 -21.56 -5.07
N GLU A 37 -6.13 -20.82 -6.04
CA GLU A 37 -5.50 -20.59 -7.34
C GLU A 37 -4.82 -19.23 -7.40
N PHE A 38 -3.76 -19.10 -8.18
CA PHE A 38 -3.18 -17.80 -8.48
C PHE A 38 -4.09 -17.02 -9.43
N SER A 39 -4.16 -15.69 -9.26
CA SER A 39 -5.04 -14.82 -10.07
C SER A 39 -4.60 -14.72 -11.51
N ILE A 40 -3.30 -14.90 -11.78
CA ILE A 40 -2.71 -14.88 -13.14
C ILE A 40 -1.70 -16.02 -13.32
N SER A 41 -1.55 -16.46 -14.54
CA SER A 41 -0.63 -17.53 -14.96
C SER A 41 0.83 -17.07 -14.99
N GLN A 42 1.76 -18.01 -15.19
CA GLN A 42 3.17 -17.73 -15.37
C GLN A 42 3.43 -16.89 -16.63
N ASP A 43 2.73 -17.21 -17.73
CA ASP A 43 2.90 -16.53 -19.01
C ASP A 43 2.36 -15.11 -18.97
N GLU A 44 1.22 -14.90 -18.31
CA GLU A 44 0.65 -13.56 -18.05
C GLU A 44 1.58 -12.70 -17.18
N ILE A 45 2.27 -13.28 -16.17
CA ILE A 45 3.28 -12.56 -15.40
C ILE A 45 4.46 -12.14 -16.27
N GLN A 46 4.92 -13.00 -17.20
CA GLN A 46 6.01 -12.66 -18.10
C GLN A 46 5.61 -11.59 -19.12
N GLU A 47 4.38 -11.63 -19.62
CA GLU A 47 3.84 -10.61 -20.50
C GLU A 47 3.77 -9.25 -19.79
N LEU A 48 3.21 -9.21 -18.58
CA LEU A 48 3.13 -8.01 -17.77
C LEU A 48 4.53 -7.43 -17.46
N ALA A 49 5.51 -8.29 -17.18
CA ALA A 49 6.88 -7.88 -16.96
C ALA A 49 7.51 -7.23 -18.21
N LYS A 50 7.19 -7.72 -19.42
CA LYS A 50 7.64 -7.09 -20.68
C LYS A 50 7.01 -5.70 -20.85
N TYR A 51 5.72 -5.55 -20.57
CA TYR A 51 5.07 -4.24 -20.58
C TYR A 51 5.72 -3.27 -19.59
N ALA A 52 6.01 -3.72 -18.39
CA ALA A 52 6.68 -2.89 -17.38
C ALA A 52 8.07 -2.42 -17.85
N LEU A 53 8.88 -3.30 -18.44
CA LEU A 53 10.19 -2.96 -19.00
C LEU A 53 10.07 -1.94 -20.15
N THR A 54 9.13 -2.15 -21.07
CA THR A 54 8.89 -1.24 -22.20
C THR A 54 8.48 0.16 -21.72
N ILE A 55 7.62 0.21 -20.69
CA ILE A 55 7.16 1.48 -20.09
C ILE A 55 8.34 2.17 -19.38
N GLU A 56 9.13 1.45 -18.58
CA GLU A 56 10.29 1.99 -17.89
C GLU A 56 11.33 2.54 -18.88
N GLU A 57 11.60 1.82 -19.97
CA GLU A 57 12.48 2.27 -21.03
C GLU A 57 11.97 3.54 -21.71
N HIS A 58 10.68 3.60 -22.02
CA HIS A 58 10.06 4.76 -22.67
C HIS A 58 10.15 6.02 -21.81
N TYR A 59 9.88 5.92 -20.50
CA TYR A 59 9.93 7.06 -19.59
C TYR A 59 11.32 7.32 -18.97
N GLY A 60 12.28 6.42 -19.19
CA GLY A 60 13.66 6.52 -18.65
C GLY A 60 13.74 6.43 -17.12
N ARG A 61 12.72 5.90 -16.45
CA ARG A 61 12.64 5.77 -15.00
C ARG A 61 11.62 4.72 -14.57
N ALA A 62 11.73 4.26 -13.33
CA ALA A 62 10.78 3.33 -12.75
C ALA A 62 9.35 3.90 -12.73
N MET A 63 8.39 3.10 -13.14
CA MET A 63 6.98 3.45 -13.23
C MET A 63 6.15 2.52 -12.38
N ASP A 64 5.17 3.08 -11.68
CA ASP A 64 4.06 2.35 -11.06
C ASP A 64 2.97 2.17 -12.12
N ILE A 65 2.54 0.94 -12.35
CA ILE A 65 1.57 0.61 -13.39
C ILE A 65 0.31 -0.02 -12.81
N GLU A 66 -0.83 0.43 -13.29
CA GLU A 66 -2.11 -0.22 -13.08
C GLU A 66 -2.47 -1.02 -14.35
N TRP A 67 -2.99 -2.20 -14.15
CA TRP A 67 -3.33 -3.11 -15.24
C TRP A 67 -4.59 -3.91 -14.93
N GLY A 68 -5.22 -4.44 -15.95
CA GLY A 68 -6.37 -5.33 -15.85
C GLY A 68 -6.28 -6.45 -16.86
N ARG A 69 -6.86 -7.60 -16.51
CA ARG A 69 -7.11 -8.68 -17.44
C ARG A 69 -8.56 -8.63 -17.89
N ASP A 70 -8.80 -8.50 -19.18
CA ASP A 70 -10.14 -8.50 -19.73
C ASP A 70 -10.79 -9.87 -19.59
N GLY A 71 -12.05 -9.89 -19.16
CA GLY A 71 -12.81 -11.12 -18.95
C GLY A 71 -13.36 -11.73 -20.23
N VAL A 72 -13.38 -10.99 -21.34
CA VAL A 72 -13.92 -11.43 -22.63
C VAL A 72 -12.84 -12.01 -23.51
N ASP A 73 -11.74 -11.27 -23.73
CA ASP A 73 -10.66 -11.70 -24.65
C ASP A 73 -9.45 -12.30 -23.89
N GLY A 74 -9.44 -12.20 -22.57
CA GLY A 74 -8.41 -12.77 -21.70
C GLY A 74 -7.07 -12.04 -21.73
N LYS A 75 -6.94 -10.90 -22.43
CA LYS A 75 -5.69 -10.17 -22.57
C LYS A 75 -5.42 -9.23 -21.40
N ILE A 76 -4.15 -8.91 -21.22
CA ILE A 76 -3.70 -7.91 -20.24
C ILE A 76 -3.66 -6.53 -20.91
N TYR A 77 -4.24 -5.56 -20.25
CA TYR A 77 -4.26 -4.16 -20.64
C TYR A 77 -3.61 -3.30 -19.56
N ILE A 78 -2.73 -2.38 -19.95
CA ILE A 78 -2.22 -1.34 -19.08
C ILE A 78 -3.26 -0.23 -19.00
N LEU A 79 -3.67 0.10 -17.80
CA LEU A 79 -4.72 1.09 -17.55
C LEU A 79 -4.14 2.45 -17.17
N GLN A 80 -3.04 2.46 -16.41
CA GLN A 80 -2.34 3.67 -16.00
C GLN A 80 -0.85 3.40 -15.83
N ALA A 81 -0.03 4.39 -16.10
CA ALA A 81 1.38 4.42 -15.73
C ALA A 81 1.70 5.78 -15.11
N ARG A 82 2.31 5.78 -13.94
CA ARG A 82 2.75 6.99 -13.23
C ARG A 82 4.18 6.82 -12.69
N PRO A 83 4.97 7.91 -12.59
CA PRO A 83 6.29 7.81 -12.00
C PRO A 83 6.25 7.21 -10.60
N GLU A 84 7.11 6.22 -10.35
CA GLU A 84 7.36 5.72 -9.01
C GLU A 84 8.14 6.80 -8.23
N THR A 85 7.51 7.42 -7.23
CA THR A 85 8.05 8.60 -6.55
C THR A 85 8.95 8.26 -5.37
N VAL A 86 8.81 7.07 -4.80
CA VAL A 86 9.48 6.68 -3.56
C VAL A 86 10.93 6.24 -3.81
N LYS A 87 11.17 5.38 -4.77
CA LYS A 87 12.51 4.84 -5.06
C LYS A 87 13.35 5.72 -5.96
N SER A 88 12.72 6.53 -6.81
CA SER A 88 13.45 7.43 -7.69
C SER A 88 14.06 8.63 -6.95
N GLN A 89 13.55 8.98 -5.77
CA GLN A 89 14.10 10.03 -4.90
C GLN A 89 15.18 9.49 -3.94
N GLU A 90 15.23 8.20 -3.67
CA GLU A 90 16.40 7.58 -3.03
C GLU A 90 17.51 7.55 -4.07
N GLY A 91 18.30 8.66 -4.16
CA GLY A 91 19.51 8.70 -4.99
C GLY A 91 20.30 7.41 -4.73
N ARG A 92 20.87 6.81 -5.81
CA ARG A 92 21.65 5.56 -5.80
C ARG A 92 22.66 5.54 -4.65
N GLN A 93 22.19 5.22 -3.44
CA GLN A 93 23.03 4.76 -2.37
C GLN A 93 22.98 3.22 -2.43
N ASP A 94 24.01 2.63 -3.00
CA ASP A 94 24.25 1.17 -3.02
C ASP A 94 24.43 0.57 -1.61
N THR A 95 23.88 1.20 -0.59
CA THR A 95 23.97 0.76 0.80
C THR A 95 22.66 0.14 1.25
N LEU A 96 22.61 -1.18 1.32
CA LEU A 96 21.53 -1.92 1.96
C LEU A 96 21.57 -1.69 3.47
N ARG A 97 20.72 -0.84 4.00
CA ARG A 97 20.57 -0.68 5.45
C ARG A 97 19.70 -1.81 6.00
N ARG A 98 20.30 -2.69 6.82
CA ARG A 98 19.57 -3.72 7.55
C ARG A 98 19.41 -3.29 9.01
N TYR A 99 18.16 -3.14 9.44
CA TYR A 99 17.83 -2.90 10.84
C TYR A 99 17.67 -4.22 11.58
N ARG A 100 18.26 -4.32 12.78
CA ARG A 100 18.10 -5.45 13.70
C ARG A 100 17.66 -4.90 15.05
N ILE A 101 16.57 -5.44 15.59
CA ILE A 101 16.12 -5.14 16.94
C ILE A 101 16.99 -5.95 17.88
N ASN A 102 17.81 -5.28 18.70
CA ASN A 102 18.68 -5.94 19.68
C ASN A 102 17.93 -6.26 20.99
N GLU A 103 16.99 -5.42 21.37
CA GLU A 103 16.16 -5.60 22.56
C GLU A 103 14.68 -5.60 22.17
N LYS A 104 13.96 -6.59 22.68
CA LYS A 104 12.51 -6.68 22.48
C LYS A 104 11.83 -5.99 23.65
N GLY A 105 11.25 -4.82 23.41
CA GLY A 105 10.30 -4.18 24.32
C GLY A 105 8.93 -4.88 24.33
N ALA A 106 8.03 -4.41 25.18
CA ALA A 106 6.65 -4.84 25.13
C ALA A 106 6.01 -4.41 23.78
N VAL A 107 5.31 -5.32 23.13
CA VAL A 107 4.52 -5.01 21.96
C VAL A 107 3.26 -4.29 22.45
N LEU A 108 3.08 -3.05 22.03
CA LEU A 108 1.91 -2.25 22.41
C LEU A 108 0.74 -2.50 21.45
N VAL A 109 1.03 -2.56 20.15
CA VAL A 109 0.04 -2.84 19.10
C VAL A 109 0.68 -3.62 17.96
N GLU A 110 -0.13 -4.37 17.24
CA GLU A 110 0.28 -5.10 16.04
C GLU A 110 -0.62 -4.72 14.86
N GLY A 111 -0.06 -4.76 13.66
CA GLY A 111 -0.80 -4.45 12.45
C GLY A 111 -0.01 -4.82 11.19
N ARG A 112 -0.48 -4.33 10.05
CA ARG A 112 0.17 -4.58 8.75
C ARG A 112 1.25 -3.56 8.50
N ALA A 113 2.50 -4.01 8.40
CA ALA A 113 3.63 -3.16 8.07
C ALA A 113 3.55 -2.65 6.61
N ILE A 114 3.80 -1.37 6.44
CA ILE A 114 3.94 -0.66 5.18
C ILE A 114 5.36 -0.13 5.08
N GLY A 115 6.03 -0.48 3.99
CA GLY A 115 7.46 -0.18 3.83
C GLY A 115 8.37 -1.14 4.58
N GLN A 116 9.68 -0.85 4.54
CA GLN A 116 10.74 -1.69 5.13
C GLN A 116 11.60 -0.92 6.13
N LYS A 117 11.28 0.35 6.37
CA LYS A 117 11.99 1.22 7.30
C LYS A 117 11.49 1.00 8.73
N VAL A 118 12.30 1.42 9.70
CA VAL A 118 11.92 1.52 11.10
C VAL A 118 11.84 2.99 11.46
N GLY A 119 10.75 3.41 12.08
CA GLY A 119 10.57 4.75 12.61
C GLY A 119 10.54 4.71 14.13
N GLN A 120 11.10 5.73 14.76
CA GLN A 120 11.01 5.93 16.20
C GLN A 120 10.81 7.42 16.50
N GLY A 121 10.08 7.71 17.54
CA GLY A 121 9.80 9.07 17.98
C GLY A 121 8.80 9.10 19.12
N GLN A 122 8.46 10.31 19.55
CA GLN A 122 7.42 10.49 20.56
C GLN A 122 6.06 10.19 19.95
N VAL A 123 5.26 9.38 20.63
CA VAL A 123 3.89 9.08 20.20
C VAL A 123 3.01 10.32 20.31
N ARG A 124 2.30 10.62 19.24
CA ARG A 124 1.24 11.62 19.16
C ARG A 124 -0.06 10.96 18.76
N LEU A 125 -0.94 10.84 19.72
CA LEU A 125 -2.29 10.36 19.50
C LEU A 125 -3.14 11.53 19.02
N ILE A 126 -3.63 11.45 17.79
CA ILE A 126 -4.45 12.46 17.14
C ILE A 126 -5.81 11.86 16.85
N LYS A 127 -6.84 12.43 17.45
CA LYS A 127 -8.23 11.98 17.30
C LYS A 127 -8.98 12.76 16.22
N ASP A 128 -8.61 14.01 16.06
CA ASP A 128 -9.29 14.95 15.17
C ASP A 128 -8.28 15.77 14.35
N ALA A 129 -8.68 16.17 13.14
CA ALA A 129 -7.85 16.97 12.25
C ALA A 129 -7.39 18.31 12.86
N SER A 130 -8.17 18.88 13.76
CA SER A 130 -7.81 20.12 14.48
C SER A 130 -6.59 19.99 15.40
N GLU A 131 -6.21 18.77 15.77
CA GLU A 131 -5.05 18.49 16.64
C GLU A 131 -3.74 18.28 15.84
N MET A 132 -3.79 18.26 14.51
CA MET A 132 -2.66 17.95 13.63
C MET A 132 -1.44 18.86 13.87
N ASP A 133 -1.65 20.10 14.27
CA ASP A 133 -0.57 21.05 14.53
C ASP A 133 0.28 20.68 15.74
N THR A 134 -0.21 19.80 16.61
CA THR A 134 0.54 19.30 17.76
C THR A 134 1.63 18.30 17.39
N VAL A 135 1.56 17.68 16.20
CA VAL A 135 2.54 16.72 15.70
C VAL A 135 3.80 17.44 15.25
N LYS A 136 4.92 17.12 15.86
CA LYS A 136 6.23 17.67 15.52
C LYS A 136 6.97 16.77 14.54
N ALA A 137 7.97 17.34 13.87
CA ALA A 137 8.85 16.57 13.02
C ALA A 137 9.56 15.47 13.82
N GLY A 138 9.46 14.23 13.34
CA GLY A 138 10.05 13.06 13.99
C GLY A 138 9.14 12.36 15.01
N ASP A 139 7.92 12.84 15.24
CA ASP A 139 6.95 12.13 16.08
C ASP A 139 6.37 10.88 15.37
N VAL A 140 5.87 9.94 16.13
CA VAL A 140 5.07 8.81 15.65
C VAL A 140 3.59 9.20 15.71
N LEU A 141 2.99 9.36 14.54
CA LEU A 141 1.56 9.69 14.40
C LEU A 141 0.72 8.43 14.68
N VAL A 142 -0.17 8.50 15.65
CA VAL A 142 -1.14 7.44 15.97
C VAL A 142 -2.55 8.01 15.85
N THR A 143 -3.38 7.39 15.02
CA THR A 143 -4.76 7.82 14.78
C THR A 143 -5.67 6.66 14.41
N ASP A 144 -6.98 6.89 14.44
CA ASP A 144 -7.94 5.87 14.01
C ASP A 144 -7.83 5.56 12.49
N MET A 145 -7.84 6.61 11.67
CA MET A 145 -7.63 6.53 10.20
C MET A 145 -7.14 7.88 9.67
N THR A 146 -6.64 7.91 8.46
CA THR A 146 -6.25 9.14 7.76
C THR A 146 -7.06 9.33 6.50
N ASP A 147 -7.22 10.56 6.07
CA ASP A 147 -7.79 11.00 4.79
C ASP A 147 -6.82 11.98 4.09
N PRO A 148 -7.12 12.49 2.88
CA PRO A 148 -6.22 13.37 2.14
C PRO A 148 -5.73 14.61 2.89
N ASP A 149 -6.51 15.16 3.80
CA ASP A 149 -6.16 16.37 4.56
C ASP A 149 -5.02 16.10 5.57
N TRP A 150 -4.71 14.83 5.87
CA TRP A 150 -3.65 14.43 6.77
C TRP A 150 -2.26 14.41 6.15
N GLU A 151 -2.14 14.56 4.84
CA GLU A 151 -0.84 14.48 4.15
C GLU A 151 0.22 15.44 4.72
N PRO A 152 -0.08 16.71 5.07
CA PRO A 152 0.91 17.62 5.63
C PRO A 152 1.49 17.15 6.97
N VAL A 153 0.68 16.53 7.83
CA VAL A 153 1.15 16.01 9.11
C VAL A 153 1.89 14.69 8.93
N MET A 154 1.44 13.85 8.02
CA MET A 154 2.11 12.59 7.70
C MET A 154 3.54 12.83 7.19
N LYS A 155 3.79 13.88 6.41
CA LYS A 155 5.14 14.27 5.93
C LYS A 155 6.13 14.58 7.06
N ARG A 156 5.65 15.00 8.23
CA ARG A 156 6.49 15.34 9.39
C ARG A 156 6.76 14.13 10.29
N ALA A 157 5.94 13.10 10.20
CA ALA A 157 6.01 11.93 11.07
C ALA A 157 7.23 11.04 10.76
N ALA A 158 7.82 10.47 11.81
CA ALA A 158 8.84 9.42 11.66
C ALA A 158 8.22 8.04 11.39
N ALA A 159 6.98 7.83 11.81
CA ALA A 159 6.19 6.65 11.52
C ALA A 159 4.69 6.96 11.69
N ILE A 160 3.85 6.12 11.11
CA ILE A 160 2.40 6.25 11.15
C ILE A 160 1.79 4.94 11.66
N VAL A 161 0.84 5.04 12.59
CA VAL A 161 0.08 3.90 13.12
C VAL A 161 -1.40 4.21 13.02
N THR A 162 -2.19 3.29 12.44
CA THR A 162 -3.64 3.47 12.35
C THR A 162 -4.41 2.25 12.82
N ASN A 163 -5.56 2.48 13.49
CA ASN A 163 -6.46 1.40 13.86
C ASN A 163 -7.09 0.75 12.65
N ARG A 164 -7.59 1.57 11.74
CA ARG A 164 -8.26 1.11 10.53
C ARG A 164 -7.35 1.20 9.33
N GLY A 165 -7.63 0.35 8.36
CA GLY A 165 -7.00 0.36 7.06
C GLY A 165 -6.29 -0.94 6.70
N GLY A 166 -6.04 -1.08 5.43
CA GLY A 166 -5.29 -2.17 4.83
C GLY A 166 -4.16 -1.64 3.97
N ARG A 167 -3.56 -2.50 3.17
CA ARG A 167 -2.41 -2.13 2.32
C ARG A 167 -2.73 -1.10 1.24
N THR A 168 -4.01 -0.85 0.98
CA THR A 168 -4.51 0.11 -0.03
C THR A 168 -5.26 1.28 0.58
N CYS A 169 -5.26 1.44 1.93
CA CYS A 169 -5.86 2.62 2.56
C CYS A 169 -4.99 3.86 2.32
N HIS A 170 -5.57 5.04 2.52
CA HIS A 170 -4.89 6.32 2.36
C HIS A 170 -3.55 6.37 3.11
N ALA A 171 -3.53 6.01 4.41
CA ALA A 171 -2.30 5.96 5.20
C ALA A 171 -1.21 5.10 4.55
N ALA A 172 -1.57 3.95 3.99
CA ALA A 172 -0.63 3.02 3.38
C ALA A 172 -0.08 3.53 2.03
N ILE A 173 -0.93 4.20 1.23
CA ILE A 173 -0.54 4.78 -0.05
C ILE A 173 0.44 5.92 0.20
N ILE A 174 0.04 6.92 1.00
CA ILE A 174 0.87 8.09 1.29
C ILE A 174 2.16 7.71 2.03
N ALA A 175 2.11 6.76 2.97
CA ALA A 175 3.32 6.29 3.66
C ALA A 175 4.35 5.70 2.67
N ARG A 176 3.91 4.96 1.64
CA ARG A 176 4.79 4.48 0.57
C ARG A 176 5.35 5.63 -0.26
N GLU A 177 4.50 6.56 -0.67
CA GLU A 177 4.90 7.72 -1.48
C GLU A 177 5.92 8.60 -0.76
N LEU A 178 5.75 8.79 0.54
CA LEU A 178 6.67 9.56 1.37
C LEU A 178 7.89 8.75 1.86
N GLY A 179 7.91 7.43 1.65
CA GLY A 179 8.97 6.56 2.17
C GLY A 179 8.99 6.47 3.70
N ILE A 180 7.87 6.73 4.37
CA ILE A 180 7.71 6.69 5.83
C ILE A 180 7.18 5.30 6.23
N PRO A 181 7.75 4.64 7.26
CA PRO A 181 7.20 3.38 7.74
C PRO A 181 5.82 3.59 8.36
N ALA A 182 4.90 2.68 8.07
CA ALA A 182 3.61 2.69 8.74
C ALA A 182 3.17 1.30 9.18
N VAL A 183 2.32 1.25 10.21
CA VAL A 183 1.61 0.05 10.66
C VAL A 183 0.12 0.38 10.64
N VAL A 184 -0.64 -0.35 9.82
CA VAL A 184 -2.07 -0.07 9.61
C VAL A 184 -2.93 -1.26 10.02
N GLY A 185 -4.17 -0.99 10.40
CA GLY A 185 -5.11 -2.03 10.80
C GLY A 185 -4.79 -2.63 12.16
N CYS A 186 -4.33 -1.83 13.12
CA CYS A 186 -3.97 -2.27 14.47
C CYS A 186 -5.19 -2.57 15.34
N GLY A 187 -6.33 -1.93 15.09
CA GLY A 187 -7.58 -2.14 15.84
C GLY A 187 -7.70 -1.31 17.10
N ASP A 188 -6.67 -1.23 17.91
CA ASP A 188 -6.68 -0.66 19.27
C ASP A 188 -5.44 0.20 19.62
N ALA A 189 -4.85 0.87 18.64
CA ALA A 189 -3.69 1.74 18.87
C ALA A 189 -4.04 3.10 19.51
N THR A 190 -5.35 3.50 19.50
CA THR A 190 -5.83 4.81 19.99
C THR A 190 -6.58 4.71 21.30
#